data_d7780dc430c5e418b9066f08f2404ccc
#
_entry.id   d7780dc430c5e418b9066f08f2404ccc
#
_cell.length_a   1.000
_cell.length_b   1.000
_cell.length_c   1.000
_cell.angle_alpha   90.00
_cell.angle_beta   90.00
_cell.angle_gamma   90.00
#
_symmetry.space_group_name_H-M   'P 1'
#
loop_
_entity.id
_entity.type
_entity.pdbx_description
1 polymer ?
#
loop_
_entity_poly.entity_id
_entity_poly.type
_entity_poly.pdbx_seq_one_letter_code
_entity_poly.pdbx_strand_id
1 'polypeptide(L)'
;MTAIADDRSFETPEVKCLNHHTIPFIKSDIQPKKIVDEAYVICKPELEEWKKTQEPLPAEMKQRMHKELYDFYIRMIEKRRDYETSKSAEVTH
;
A
#
# COMPACT_ATOMS: atom_id res chain seq x y z
N MET A 1 8.80 -14.74 -21.54
CA MET A 1 8.65 -15.17 -20.71
C MET A 1 9.06 -14.62 -19.53
N THR A 2 10.03 -14.20 -19.35
CA THR A 2 10.59 -13.68 -18.14
C THR A 2 10.12 -12.29 -17.81
N ALA A 3 9.46 -11.63 -18.72
CA ALA A 3 9.02 -10.26 -18.52
C ALA A 3 8.16 -10.11 -17.24
N ILE A 4 7.33 -11.10 -16.98
CA ILE A 4 6.45 -11.04 -15.83
C ILE A 4 7.23 -11.09 -14.53
N ALA A 5 8.25 -11.91 -14.47
CA ALA A 5 9.08 -11.98 -13.29
C ALA A 5 9.85 -10.68 -13.08
N ASP A 6 10.24 -10.04 -14.16
CA ASP A 6 10.96 -8.78 -14.08
C ASP A 6 10.12 -7.70 -13.44
N ASP A 7 8.82 -7.66 -13.76
CA ASP A 7 7.93 -6.67 -13.17
C ASP A 7 7.92 -6.77 -11.66
N ARG A 8 7.93 -7.98 -11.15
CA ARG A 8 7.89 -8.18 -9.71
C ARG A 8 9.17 -7.76 -9.04
N SER A 9 10.28 -7.85 -9.73
CA SER A 9 11.55 -7.52 -9.12
C SER A 9 11.71 -6.03 -8.87
N PHE A 10 10.85 -5.21 -9.45
CA PHE A 10 10.92 -3.78 -9.22
C PHE A 10 10.21 -3.35 -7.95
N GLU A 11 9.43 -4.21 -7.34
CA GLU A 11 8.80 -3.88 -6.07
C GLU A 11 9.81 -3.97 -4.95
N THR A 12 9.84 -2.93 -4.12
CA THR A 12 10.67 -2.96 -2.92
C THR A 12 10.01 -3.86 -1.87
N PRO A 13 10.79 -4.39 -0.92
CA PRO A 13 10.22 -5.31 0.08
C PRO A 13 9.07 -4.73 0.87
N GLU A 14 9.16 -3.46 1.28
CA GLU A 14 8.08 -2.86 2.07
C GLU A 14 6.82 -2.71 1.23
N VAL A 15 6.94 -2.33 -0.05
CA VAL A 15 5.79 -2.20 -0.92
C VAL A 15 5.16 -3.56 -1.19
N LYS A 16 5.99 -4.56 -1.42
CA LYS A 16 5.50 -5.91 -1.67
C LYS A 16 4.71 -6.42 -0.46
N CYS A 17 5.25 -6.21 0.74
CA CYS A 17 4.59 -6.65 1.96
C CYS A 17 3.28 -5.89 2.19
N LEU A 18 3.31 -4.57 2.02
CA LEU A 18 2.10 -3.77 2.23
C LEU A 18 1.02 -4.13 1.21
N ASN A 19 1.41 -4.35 -0.05
CA ASN A 19 0.45 -4.78 -1.05
C ASN A 19 -0.20 -6.11 -0.66
N HIS A 20 0.61 -7.03 -0.19
CA HIS A 20 0.12 -8.36 0.17
C HIS A 20 -0.89 -8.31 1.31
N HIS A 21 -0.72 -7.35 2.21
CA HIS A 21 -1.57 -7.26 3.39
C HIS A 21 -2.62 -6.16 3.31
N THR A 22 -2.79 -5.53 2.16
CA THR A 22 -3.85 -4.54 1.96
C THR A 22 -4.77 -4.90 0.81
N ILE A 23 -4.20 -5.27 -0.33
CA ILE A 23 -4.98 -5.51 -1.55
C ILE A 23 -6.05 -6.59 -1.37
N PRO A 24 -5.77 -7.72 -0.72
CA PRO A 24 -6.81 -8.75 -0.57
C PRO A 24 -8.02 -8.28 0.24
N PHE A 25 -7.88 -7.19 1.01
CA PHE A 25 -8.96 -6.72 1.86
C PHE A 25 -9.75 -5.57 1.25
N ILE A 26 -9.43 -5.18 0.03
CA ILE A 26 -10.12 -4.05 -0.60
C ILE A 26 -11.62 -4.32 -0.73
N LYS A 27 -11.99 -5.56 -1.02
CA LYS A 27 -13.40 -5.91 -1.17
C LYS A 27 -14.11 -6.15 0.14
N SER A 28 -13.39 -6.15 1.25
CA SER A 28 -14.02 -6.30 2.56
C SER A 28 -14.64 -4.99 2.99
N ASP A 29 -15.39 -5.01 4.09
CA ASP A 29 -15.96 -3.80 4.64
C ASP A 29 -15.13 -3.21 5.77
N ILE A 30 -13.92 -3.72 5.97
CA ILE A 30 -13.01 -3.20 6.99
C ILE A 30 -12.57 -1.81 6.58
N GLN A 31 -12.51 -0.90 7.55
CA GLN A 31 -12.13 0.47 7.25
C GLN A 31 -10.70 0.54 6.73
N PRO A 32 -10.45 1.40 5.74
CA PRO A 32 -9.10 1.50 5.15
C PRO A 32 -8.00 1.74 6.17
N LYS A 33 -8.25 2.63 7.14
CA LYS A 33 -7.25 2.92 8.15
C LYS A 33 -6.88 1.66 8.93
N LYS A 34 -7.87 0.86 9.27
CA LYS A 34 -7.60 -0.36 10.02
C LYS A 34 -6.78 -1.35 9.20
N ILE A 35 -7.11 -1.48 7.92
CA ILE A 35 -6.36 -2.38 7.04
C ILE A 35 -4.90 -1.94 6.97
N VAL A 36 -4.68 -0.64 6.76
CA VAL A 36 -3.32 -0.12 6.62
C VAL A 36 -2.56 -0.21 7.93
N ASP A 37 -3.21 0.13 9.05
CA ASP A 37 -2.56 0.05 10.36
C ASP A 37 -2.08 -1.37 10.65
N GLU A 38 -2.91 -2.36 10.36
CA GLU A 38 -2.54 -3.75 10.59
C GLU A 38 -1.42 -4.19 9.67
N ALA A 39 -1.47 -3.75 8.40
CA ALA A 39 -0.41 -4.07 7.46
C ALA A 39 0.92 -3.48 7.94
N TYR A 40 0.88 -2.28 8.50
CA TYR A 40 2.10 -1.66 9.00
C TYR A 40 2.70 -2.44 10.18
N VAL A 41 1.85 -3.03 11.01
CA VAL A 41 2.34 -3.86 12.10
C VAL A 41 3.00 -5.14 11.55
N ILE A 42 2.34 -5.78 10.59
CA ILE A 42 2.85 -7.02 10.02
C ILE A 42 4.14 -6.78 9.25
N CYS A 43 4.22 -5.67 8.54
CA CYS A 43 5.35 -5.36 7.67
C CYS A 43 6.43 -4.55 8.38
N LYS A 44 6.43 -4.53 9.70
CA LYS A 44 7.39 -3.74 10.47
C LYS A 44 8.83 -4.01 10.07
N PRO A 45 9.28 -5.27 9.91
CA PRO A 45 10.68 -5.48 9.54
C PRO A 45 11.04 -4.84 8.20
N GLU A 46 10.16 -4.96 7.22
CA GLU A 46 10.43 -4.38 5.91
C GLU A 46 10.42 -2.87 5.95
N LEU A 47 9.51 -2.30 6.76
CA LEU A 47 9.44 -0.86 6.91
C LEU A 47 10.66 -0.31 7.63
N GLU A 48 11.19 -1.05 8.60
CA GLU A 48 12.40 -0.63 9.30
C GLU A 48 13.59 -0.59 8.34
N GLU A 49 13.70 -1.59 7.47
CA GLU A 49 14.76 -1.59 6.47
C GLU A 49 14.59 -0.42 5.50
N TRP A 50 13.37 -0.13 5.11
CA TRP A 50 13.09 1.01 4.24
C TRP A 50 13.52 2.31 4.88
N LYS A 51 13.25 2.47 6.18
CA LYS A 51 13.64 3.67 6.89
C LYS A 51 15.15 3.84 6.95
N LYS A 52 15.89 2.74 7.02
CA LYS A 52 17.34 2.83 7.02
C LYS A 52 17.88 3.45 5.75
N THR A 53 17.22 3.21 4.62
CA THR A 53 17.68 3.79 3.36
C THR A 53 17.48 5.30 3.34
N GLN A 54 16.70 5.84 4.27
CA GLN A 54 16.42 7.27 4.31
C GLN A 54 17.23 8.01 5.37
N GLU A 55 18.10 7.31 6.08
CA GLU A 55 18.85 7.93 7.17
C GLU A 55 19.62 9.18 6.76
N PRO A 56 20.22 9.25 5.55
CA PRO A 56 20.93 10.46 5.16
C PRO A 56 20.03 11.66 4.90
N LEU A 57 18.72 11.45 4.83
CA LEU A 57 17.81 12.53 4.47
C LEU A 57 17.44 13.38 5.68
N PRO A 58 17.07 14.66 5.46
CA PRO A 58 16.60 15.50 6.57
C PRO A 58 15.36 14.92 7.21
N ALA A 59 15.18 15.20 8.52
CA ALA A 59 14.07 14.68 9.27
C ALA A 59 12.71 15.03 8.66
N GLU A 60 12.58 16.28 8.19
CA GLU A 60 11.32 16.71 7.57
C GLU A 60 10.99 15.87 6.35
N MET A 61 11.99 15.60 5.53
CA MET A 61 11.78 14.81 4.32
C MET A 61 11.39 13.37 4.67
N LYS A 62 12.05 12.81 5.68
CA LYS A 62 11.72 11.46 6.11
C LYS A 62 10.28 11.37 6.59
N GLN A 63 9.86 12.34 7.40
CA GLN A 63 8.49 12.36 7.91
C GLN A 63 7.48 12.47 6.78
N ARG A 64 7.78 13.31 5.80
CA ARG A 64 6.91 13.47 4.64
C ARG A 64 6.79 12.17 3.85
N MET A 65 7.91 11.50 3.63
CA MET A 65 7.89 10.25 2.88
C MET A 65 7.09 9.17 3.60
N HIS A 66 7.23 9.10 4.94
CA HIS A 66 6.48 8.13 5.70
C HIS A 66 4.98 8.41 5.65
N LYS A 67 4.62 9.68 5.79
CA LYS A 67 3.21 10.06 5.73
C LYS A 67 2.63 9.81 4.36
N GLU A 68 3.39 10.11 3.31
CA GLU A 68 2.89 9.93 1.95
C GLU A 68 2.66 8.46 1.63
N LEU A 69 3.52 7.58 2.10
CA LEU A 69 3.31 6.17 1.87
C LEU A 69 2.04 5.67 2.58
N TYR A 70 1.88 6.07 3.83
CA TYR A 70 0.70 5.69 4.61
C TYR A 70 -0.57 6.21 3.95
N ASP A 71 -0.59 7.50 3.61
CA ASP A 71 -1.76 8.11 2.97
C ASP A 71 -2.05 7.50 1.61
N PHE A 72 -0.99 7.12 0.89
CA PHE A 72 -1.15 6.49 -0.41
C PHE A 72 -1.98 5.21 -0.29
N TYR A 73 -1.67 4.38 0.71
CA TYR A 73 -2.39 3.12 0.85
C TYR A 73 -3.82 3.32 1.28
N ILE A 74 -4.09 4.30 2.14
CA ILE A 74 -5.46 4.60 2.51
C ILE A 74 -6.25 5.06 1.29
N ARG A 75 -5.69 5.99 0.52
CA ARG A 75 -6.37 6.49 -0.68
C ARG A 75 -6.52 5.41 -1.75
N MET A 76 -5.54 4.54 -1.86
CA MET A 76 -5.61 3.46 -2.84
C MET A 76 -6.80 2.55 -2.56
N ILE A 77 -6.99 2.19 -1.28
CA ILE A 77 -8.10 1.33 -0.90
C ILE A 77 -9.43 2.04 -1.17
N GLU A 78 -9.52 3.31 -0.79
CA GLU A 78 -10.74 4.09 -1.00
C GLU A 78 -11.08 4.22 -2.47
N LYS A 79 -10.09 4.54 -3.29
CA LYS A 79 -10.31 4.71 -4.71
C LYS A 79 -10.73 3.43 -5.39
N ARG A 80 -10.12 2.32 -5.00
CA ARG A 80 -10.48 1.06 -5.60
C ARG A 80 -11.87 0.61 -5.21
N ARG A 81 -12.28 0.91 -3.98
CA ARG A 81 -13.64 0.61 -3.54
C ARG A 81 -14.65 1.46 -4.30
N ASP A 82 -14.33 2.74 -4.48
CA ASP A 82 -15.20 3.62 -5.26
C ASP A 82 -15.34 3.12 -6.69
N TYR A 83 -14.23 2.71 -7.29
CA TYR A 83 -14.24 2.20 -8.64
C TYR A 83 -15.10 0.93 -8.75
N GLU A 84 -14.95 0.01 -7.80
CA GLU A 84 -15.71 -1.23 -7.80
C GLU A 84 -17.19 -0.95 -7.64
N THR A 85 -17.54 -0.01 -6.76
CA THR A 85 -18.94 0.35 -6.55
C THR A 85 -19.53 0.97 -7.81
N SER A 86 -18.80 1.88 -8.45
CA SER A 86 -19.27 2.50 -9.68
C SER A 86 -19.44 1.48 -10.78
N LYS A 87 -18.50 0.54 -10.89
CA LYS A 87 -18.56 -0.49 -11.90
C LYS A 87 -19.77 -1.39 -11.69
N SER A 88 -20.04 -1.75 -10.42
CA SER A 88 -21.19 -2.57 -10.11
C SER A 88 -22.49 -1.85 -10.46
N ALA A 89 -22.56 -0.56 -10.18
CA ALA A 89 -23.74 0.22 -10.51
C ALA A 89 -23.98 0.27 -12.01
N GLU A 90 -22.89 0.40 -12.77
CA GLU A 90 -23.01 0.41 -14.22
C GLU A 90 -23.50 -0.93 -14.75
N VAL A 91 -23.03 -2.01 -14.17
CA VAL A 91 -23.39 -3.33 -14.62
C VAL A 91 -24.88 -3.61 -14.37
N THR A 92 -25.44 -3.04 -13.31
CA THR A 92 -26.84 -3.30 -12.99
C THR A 92 -27.80 -2.57 -13.92
N HIS A 93 -27.30 -1.65 -14.73
CA HIS A 93 -28.16 -1.01 -15.72
C HIS A 93 -28.33 -1.89 -16.93
#